data_99b9afc93645c0ebe4b7943599d04dde
#
_entry.id   99b9afc93645c0ebe4b7943599d04dde
#
_cell.length_a   1.000
_cell.length_b   1.000
_cell.length_c   1.000
_cell.angle_alpha   90.00
_cell.angle_beta   90.00
_cell.angle_gamma   90.00
#
_symmetry.space_group_name_H-M   'P 1'
#
loop_
_entity.id
_entity.type
_entity.pdbx_description
1 polymer ?
#
loop_
_entity_poly.entity_id
_entity_poly.type
_entity_poly.pdbx_seq_one_letter_code
_entity_poly.pdbx_strand_id
1 'polypeptide(L)'
;TNPSTDISGGYFLEPEGNTASDGLYFMSKQGCHIRIHDPKPKVINPRQLNYLKAYINKFESALYGDEFAHAKRGYRQYTDTTSLIDWYLVQEISANPDGFWCSYIYKERADERLYFGPIWDFDICWNNCSRMGDVSKRLAIQFGYGSNYTIKGWYTRMWEDPWFKQAVCQRYEQLREQGLDEQMIAFVDSMALVIRPSRIENFKRWSINTKTYDEVFLFNTYDEYVENVKAFIRVHNEY
;
A
#
# COMPACT_ATOMS: atom_id res chain seq x y z
N THR A 1 9.40 17.02 -26.77
CA THR A 1 8.72 17.11 -25.47
C THR A 1 8.98 18.51 -24.94
N ASN A 2 7.94 19.31 -24.94
CA ASN A 2 7.99 20.64 -24.39
C ASN A 2 8.37 20.53 -22.91
N PRO A 3 9.49 21.08 -22.43
CA PRO A 3 9.73 21.12 -20.99
C PRO A 3 8.68 22.09 -20.45
N SER A 4 7.62 21.53 -19.92
CA SER A 4 6.63 22.29 -19.18
C SER A 4 7.38 23.14 -18.16
N THR A 5 7.16 24.43 -18.17
CA THR A 5 7.69 25.34 -17.15
C THR A 5 7.13 24.97 -15.77
N ASP A 6 6.00 24.30 -15.76
CA ASP A 6 5.37 23.74 -14.56
C ASP A 6 6.01 22.40 -14.19
N ILE A 7 6.74 22.40 -13.08
CA ILE A 7 7.40 21.23 -12.48
C ILE A 7 6.66 20.71 -11.24
N SER A 8 5.40 21.15 -11.00
CA SER A 8 4.66 20.85 -9.79
C SER A 8 4.20 19.40 -9.66
N GLY A 9 4.25 18.61 -10.73
CA GLY A 9 3.77 17.23 -10.72
C GLY A 9 4.13 16.43 -11.95
N GLY A 10 3.45 15.29 -12.13
CA GLY A 10 3.80 14.25 -13.07
C GLY A 10 4.90 13.36 -12.49
N TYR A 11 4.83 13.08 -11.18
CA TYR A 11 5.77 12.25 -10.46
C TYR A 11 5.11 10.94 -10.02
N PHE A 12 5.77 9.83 -10.30
CA PHE A 12 5.42 8.51 -9.80
C PHE A 12 6.57 7.99 -8.95
N LEU A 13 6.29 7.73 -7.68
CA LEU A 13 7.26 7.52 -6.64
C LEU A 13 6.99 6.22 -5.89
N GLU A 14 8.04 5.70 -5.28
CA GLU A 14 7.97 4.53 -4.41
C GLU A 14 8.77 4.80 -3.13
N PRO A 15 8.09 5.12 -2.03
CA PRO A 15 8.69 4.96 -0.70
C PRO A 15 9.01 3.48 -0.47
N GLU A 16 10.30 3.14 -0.30
CA GLU A 16 10.74 1.74 -0.20
C GLU A 16 11.70 1.51 0.95
N GLY A 17 11.72 0.29 1.47
CA GLY A 17 12.63 -0.12 2.53
C GLY A 17 14.03 -0.49 2.07
N ASN A 18 14.24 -0.73 0.77
CA ASN A 18 15.52 -1.10 0.21
C ASN A 18 16.24 0.10 -0.40
N THR A 19 17.56 0.17 -0.17
CA THR A 19 18.45 1.01 -0.94
C THR A 19 18.86 0.27 -2.20
N ALA A 20 18.00 0.24 -3.19
CA ALA A 20 18.37 -0.41 -4.44
C ALA A 20 19.54 0.33 -5.11
N SER A 21 20.49 -0.43 -5.62
CA SER A 21 21.66 0.10 -6.29
C SER A 21 21.37 0.64 -7.70
N ASP A 22 20.18 0.39 -8.21
CA ASP A 22 19.73 0.78 -9.54
C ASP A 22 18.55 1.75 -9.49
N GLY A 23 18.53 2.68 -10.41
CA GLY A 23 17.47 3.66 -10.51
C GLY A 23 17.80 5.02 -9.91
N LEU A 24 16.80 5.90 -9.96
CA LEU A 24 16.89 7.25 -9.39
C LEU A 24 16.13 7.30 -8.08
N TYR A 25 16.81 7.58 -7.01
CA TYR A 25 16.21 7.73 -5.69
C TYR A 25 16.83 8.91 -4.94
N PHE A 26 16.17 9.31 -3.87
CA PHE A 26 16.72 10.21 -2.87
C PHE A 26 16.25 9.80 -1.47
N MET A 27 16.99 10.23 -0.48
CA MET A 27 16.59 10.11 0.92
C MET A 27 15.95 11.42 1.38
N SER A 28 14.79 11.35 2.01
CA SER A 28 14.17 12.48 2.67
C SER A 28 14.96 12.88 3.93
N LYS A 29 14.62 14.03 4.53
CA LYS A 29 15.26 14.47 5.79
C LYS A 29 14.93 13.56 6.98
N GLN A 30 13.82 12.85 6.93
CA GLN A 30 13.43 11.87 7.96
C GLN A 30 14.00 10.47 7.68
N GLY A 31 14.76 10.33 6.60
CA GLY A 31 15.42 9.08 6.24
C GLY A 31 14.58 8.15 5.36
N CYS A 32 13.40 8.57 4.90
CA CYS A 32 12.60 7.77 3.99
C CYS A 32 13.27 7.72 2.61
N HIS A 33 13.46 6.50 2.09
CA HIS A 33 13.97 6.28 0.75
C HIS A 33 12.85 6.42 -0.26
N ILE A 34 13.03 7.30 -1.23
CA ILE A 34 12.05 7.56 -2.29
C ILE A 34 12.69 7.27 -3.65
N ARG A 35 12.23 6.22 -4.29
CA ARG A 35 12.56 5.91 -5.68
C ARG A 35 11.65 6.71 -6.61
N ILE A 36 12.20 7.20 -7.71
CA ILE A 36 11.47 7.92 -8.75
C ILE A 36 11.29 7.01 -9.95
N HIS A 37 10.07 6.59 -10.22
CA HIS A 37 9.71 5.78 -11.38
C HIS A 37 9.40 6.63 -12.61
N ASP A 38 8.76 7.79 -12.40
CA ASP A 38 8.50 8.76 -13.45
C ASP A 38 8.64 10.18 -12.89
N PRO A 39 9.29 11.11 -13.62
CA PRO A 39 9.98 10.93 -14.90
C PRO A 39 11.20 9.99 -14.81
N LYS A 40 11.47 9.28 -15.91
CA LYS A 40 12.63 8.37 -15.95
C LYS A 40 13.96 9.12 -15.72
N PRO A 41 15.03 8.45 -15.22
CA PRO A 41 16.31 9.09 -14.89
C PRO A 41 16.93 9.92 -16.02
N LYS A 42 16.69 9.51 -17.28
CA LYS A 42 17.19 10.24 -18.48
C LYS A 42 16.36 11.47 -18.84
N VAL A 43 15.21 11.67 -18.22
CA VAL A 43 14.22 12.71 -18.56
C VAL A 43 14.12 13.76 -17.47
N ILE A 44 14.19 13.35 -16.21
CA ILE A 44 14.10 14.27 -15.07
C ILE A 44 15.28 15.24 -15.05
N ASN A 45 15.00 16.51 -14.82
CA ASN A 45 16.05 17.53 -14.73
C ASN A 45 16.31 17.92 -13.26
N PRO A 46 17.43 18.61 -12.96
CA PRO A 46 17.78 19.00 -11.59
C PRO A 46 16.73 19.88 -10.87
N ARG A 47 16.01 20.72 -11.62
CA ARG A 47 14.94 21.56 -11.02
C ARG A 47 13.78 20.70 -10.53
N GLN A 48 13.36 19.71 -11.31
CA GLN A 48 12.31 18.75 -10.93
C GLN A 48 12.74 17.93 -9.72
N LEU A 49 13.95 17.42 -9.71
CA LEU A 49 14.48 16.64 -8.59
C LEU A 49 14.54 17.48 -7.30
N ASN A 50 15.02 18.71 -7.38
CA ASN A 50 15.10 19.62 -6.23
C ASN A 50 13.70 20.01 -5.72
N TYR A 51 12.76 20.27 -6.63
CA TYR A 51 11.36 20.52 -6.28
C TYR A 51 10.78 19.33 -5.51
N LEU A 52 10.93 18.12 -6.05
CA LEU A 52 10.38 16.92 -5.45
C LEU A 52 10.95 16.63 -4.05
N LYS A 53 12.28 16.75 -3.90
CA LYS A 53 12.94 16.64 -2.58
C LYS A 53 12.41 17.68 -1.59
N ALA A 54 12.28 18.92 -2.04
CA ALA A 54 11.75 19.99 -1.18
C ALA A 54 10.28 19.73 -0.81
N TYR A 55 9.49 19.23 -1.73
CA TYR A 55 8.08 18.90 -1.51
C TYR A 55 7.91 17.78 -0.49
N ILE A 56 8.59 16.64 -0.67
CA ILE A 56 8.53 15.54 0.30
C ILE A 56 9.01 15.97 1.68
N ASN A 57 10.08 16.76 1.76
CA ASN A 57 10.55 17.29 3.03
C ASN A 57 9.55 18.26 3.70
N LYS A 58 8.78 19.02 2.94
CA LYS A 58 7.68 19.85 3.48
C LYS A 58 6.54 18.99 4.03
N PHE A 59 6.13 17.98 3.27
CA PHE A 59 5.13 17.02 3.73
C PHE A 59 5.57 16.35 5.04
N GLU A 60 6.78 15.81 5.11
CA GLU A 60 7.30 15.19 6.33
C GLU A 60 7.44 16.18 7.48
N SER A 61 7.86 17.42 7.21
CA SER A 61 7.92 18.46 8.25
C SER A 61 6.53 18.77 8.83
N ALA A 62 5.50 18.75 8.00
CA ALA A 62 4.13 18.91 8.46
C ALA A 62 3.60 17.66 9.20
N LEU A 63 4.04 16.47 8.80
CA LEU A 63 3.64 15.19 9.41
C LEU A 63 4.28 15.01 10.80
N TYR A 64 5.55 15.35 10.95
CA TYR A 64 6.30 15.14 12.20
C TYR A 64 6.36 16.37 13.11
N GLY A 65 5.81 17.51 12.67
CA GLY A 65 5.74 18.72 13.47
C GLY A 65 4.65 18.70 14.54
N ASP A 66 4.67 19.69 15.43
CA ASP A 66 3.72 19.78 16.55
C ASP A 66 2.27 19.94 16.10
N GLU A 67 2.04 20.58 14.95
CA GLU A 67 0.71 20.82 14.39
C GLU A 67 0.27 19.74 13.39
N PHE A 68 0.86 18.54 13.41
CA PHE A 68 0.62 17.50 12.41
C PHE A 68 -0.86 17.14 12.22
N ALA A 69 -1.63 17.12 13.31
CA ALA A 69 -3.06 16.83 13.31
C ALA A 69 -3.94 18.04 12.91
N HIS A 70 -3.36 19.21 12.64
CA HIS A 70 -4.14 20.38 12.22
C HIS A 70 -4.58 20.27 10.75
N ALA A 71 -5.87 20.47 10.47
CA ALA A 71 -6.45 20.25 9.15
C ALA A 71 -5.77 21.00 7.99
N LYS A 72 -5.33 22.25 8.23
CA LYS A 72 -4.77 23.15 7.21
C LYS A 72 -3.27 23.39 7.34
N ARG A 73 -2.62 22.97 8.43
CA ARG A 73 -1.17 23.17 8.67
C ARG A 73 -0.41 21.87 8.85
N GLY A 74 -1.12 20.78 9.15
CA GLY A 74 -0.56 19.44 9.26
C GLY A 74 -0.43 18.74 7.90
N TYR A 75 -0.17 17.43 7.93
CA TYR A 75 0.08 16.59 6.75
C TYR A 75 -1.10 16.55 5.76
N ARG A 76 -2.33 16.74 6.24
CA ARG A 76 -3.56 16.66 5.42
C ARG A 76 -3.59 17.66 4.25
N GLN A 77 -2.89 18.80 4.36
CA GLN A 77 -2.79 19.74 3.25
C GLN A 77 -1.98 19.20 2.06
N TYR A 78 -1.13 18.18 2.31
CA TYR A 78 -0.24 17.56 1.32
C TYR A 78 -0.74 16.22 0.84
N THR A 79 -1.89 15.74 1.29
CA THR A 79 -2.38 14.40 0.96
C THR A 79 -3.80 14.44 0.42
N ASP A 80 -4.07 13.66 -0.61
CA ASP A 80 -5.45 13.31 -0.93
C ASP A 80 -5.96 12.33 0.12
N THR A 81 -6.89 12.79 0.94
CA THR A 81 -7.35 12.02 2.11
C THR A 81 -8.18 10.79 1.73
N THR A 82 -8.81 10.78 0.58
CA THR A 82 -9.56 9.62 0.09
C THR A 82 -8.60 8.50 -0.27
N SER A 83 -7.66 8.75 -1.15
CA SER A 83 -6.66 7.74 -1.54
C SER A 83 -5.79 7.28 -0.35
N LEU A 84 -5.47 8.19 0.58
CA LEU A 84 -4.74 7.89 1.79
C LEU A 84 -5.46 6.85 2.66
N ILE A 85 -6.77 7.06 2.90
CA ILE A 85 -7.58 6.17 3.74
C ILE A 85 -7.87 4.86 3.02
N ASP A 86 -8.27 4.91 1.75
CA ASP A 86 -8.60 3.73 0.98
C ASP A 86 -7.36 2.84 0.76
N TRP A 87 -6.18 3.43 0.53
CA TRP A 87 -4.92 2.67 0.46
C TRP A 87 -4.64 1.95 1.79
N TYR A 88 -4.76 2.67 2.92
CA TYR A 88 -4.55 2.08 4.25
C TYR A 88 -5.49 0.90 4.50
N LEU A 89 -6.78 1.08 4.23
CA LEU A 89 -7.78 0.03 4.41
C LEU A 89 -7.51 -1.19 3.53
N VAL A 90 -7.06 -1.01 2.30
CA VAL A 90 -6.71 -2.14 1.43
C VAL A 90 -5.58 -2.97 2.02
N GLN A 91 -4.55 -2.33 2.61
CA GLN A 91 -3.47 -3.06 3.27
C GLN A 91 -3.96 -3.81 4.53
N GLU A 92 -4.83 -3.18 5.31
CA GLU A 92 -5.38 -3.80 6.52
C GLU A 92 -6.30 -4.98 6.19
N ILE A 93 -7.30 -4.79 5.30
CA ILE A 93 -8.29 -5.81 4.92
C ILE A 93 -7.62 -7.05 4.30
N SER A 94 -6.56 -6.86 3.52
CA SER A 94 -5.81 -7.96 2.91
C SER A 94 -4.75 -8.56 3.84
N ALA A 95 -4.49 -7.93 4.98
CA ALA A 95 -3.37 -8.24 5.86
C ALA A 95 -2.04 -8.29 5.10
N ASN A 96 -1.77 -7.26 4.28
CA ASN A 96 -0.58 -7.22 3.43
C ASN A 96 0.67 -6.87 4.25
N PRO A 97 1.64 -7.80 4.44
CA PRO A 97 2.84 -7.50 5.21
C PRO A 97 3.82 -6.58 4.48
N ASP A 98 3.81 -6.55 3.15
CA ASP A 98 4.73 -5.76 2.34
C ASP A 98 4.22 -4.35 2.02
N GLY A 99 2.93 -4.10 2.15
CA GLY A 99 2.34 -2.81 1.80
C GLY A 99 2.99 -1.61 2.51
N PHE A 100 3.46 -1.81 3.74
CA PHE A 100 4.14 -0.77 4.52
C PHE A 100 5.66 -0.71 4.29
N TRP A 101 6.23 -1.70 3.57
CA TRP A 101 7.64 -1.72 3.21
C TRP A 101 7.92 -0.97 1.91
N CYS A 102 7.08 -1.21 0.91
CA CYS A 102 7.25 -0.75 -0.46
C CYS A 102 5.88 -0.45 -1.05
N SER A 103 5.65 0.78 -1.44
CA SER A 103 4.35 1.22 -1.96
C SER A 103 4.48 2.38 -2.92
N TYR A 104 3.48 2.52 -3.77
CA TYR A 104 3.45 3.61 -4.73
C TYR A 104 2.67 4.81 -4.22
N ILE A 105 3.19 5.98 -4.56
CA ILE A 105 2.50 7.26 -4.44
C ILE A 105 2.73 8.08 -5.71
N TYR A 106 1.84 9.00 -6.00
CA TYR A 106 2.04 9.89 -7.14
C TYR A 106 1.61 11.32 -6.80
N LYS A 107 2.11 12.25 -7.58
CA LYS A 107 1.78 13.67 -7.49
C LYS A 107 1.40 14.19 -8.86
N GLU A 108 0.19 14.66 -8.98
CA GLU A 108 -0.30 15.25 -10.21
C GLU A 108 0.23 16.68 -10.39
N ARG A 109 0.20 17.16 -11.65
CA ARG A 109 0.60 18.52 -11.96
C ARG A 109 -0.50 19.49 -11.56
N ALA A 110 -0.11 20.65 -11.05
CA ALA A 110 -1.02 21.69 -10.55
C ALA A 110 -1.91 21.23 -9.37
N ASP A 111 -1.58 20.13 -8.74
CA ASP A 111 -2.20 19.68 -7.48
C ASP A 111 -1.13 19.63 -6.38
N GLU A 112 -1.43 20.17 -5.20
CA GLU A 112 -0.51 20.20 -4.06
C GLU A 112 -0.60 18.95 -3.19
N ARG A 113 -1.27 17.89 -3.64
CA ARG A 113 -1.49 16.66 -2.88
C ARG A 113 -0.67 15.49 -3.41
N LEU A 114 -0.28 14.61 -2.50
CA LEU A 114 0.16 13.25 -2.78
C LEU A 114 -1.07 12.33 -2.81
N TYR A 115 -1.09 11.44 -3.75
CA TYR A 115 -2.05 10.36 -3.90
C TYR A 115 -1.38 9.04 -3.56
N PHE A 116 -2.06 8.18 -2.81
CA PHE A 116 -1.55 6.87 -2.38
C PHE A 116 -2.08 5.78 -3.30
N GLY A 117 -1.16 5.05 -3.93
CA GLY A 117 -1.44 4.06 -4.94
C GLY A 117 -0.56 4.23 -6.19
N PRO A 118 -0.77 3.34 -7.21
CA PRO A 118 -1.66 2.18 -7.20
C PRO A 118 -1.23 1.11 -6.17
N ILE A 119 -2.19 0.25 -5.83
CA ILE A 119 -1.90 -0.94 -5.01
C ILE A 119 -1.19 -1.99 -5.87
N TRP A 120 -0.32 -2.79 -5.23
CA TRP A 120 0.41 -3.84 -5.92
C TRP A 120 0.91 -4.90 -4.94
N ASP A 121 1.26 -6.08 -5.45
CA ASP A 121 1.97 -7.16 -4.76
C ASP A 121 1.23 -7.73 -3.55
N PHE A 122 0.16 -8.47 -3.83
CA PHE A 122 -0.71 -9.08 -2.80
C PHE A 122 -0.55 -10.61 -2.74
N ASP A 123 0.58 -11.14 -3.15
CA ASP A 123 0.84 -12.58 -3.24
C ASP A 123 1.03 -13.26 -1.88
N ILE A 124 1.55 -12.53 -0.88
CA ILE A 124 1.78 -13.02 0.49
C ILE A 124 0.75 -12.54 1.51
N CYS A 125 -0.38 -12.03 1.03
CA CYS A 125 -1.51 -11.57 1.84
C CYS A 125 -2.39 -12.72 2.37
N TRP A 126 -3.53 -12.38 2.96
CA TRP A 126 -4.59 -13.31 3.31
C TRP A 126 -4.17 -14.39 4.30
N ASN A 127 -3.34 -14.01 5.31
CA ASN A 127 -2.82 -14.89 6.35
C ASN A 127 -1.95 -16.05 5.82
N ASN A 128 -1.32 -15.89 4.67
CA ASN A 128 -0.49 -16.96 4.09
C ASN A 128 1.01 -16.63 4.04
N CYS A 129 1.52 -15.94 5.06
CA CYS A 129 2.94 -15.66 5.20
C CYS A 129 3.46 -16.20 6.55
N SER A 130 4.27 -17.27 6.51
CA SER A 130 4.75 -17.96 7.72
C SER A 130 5.61 -17.07 8.64
N ARG A 131 6.25 -16.04 8.07
CA ARG A 131 7.07 -15.08 8.84
C ARG A 131 6.23 -14.21 9.78
N MET A 132 4.93 -14.02 9.48
CA MET A 132 4.03 -13.17 10.26
C MET A 132 3.27 -13.92 11.35
N GLY A 133 3.23 -15.26 11.27
CA GLY A 133 2.35 -16.08 12.10
C GLY A 133 0.88 -15.86 11.73
N ASP A 134 -0.03 -16.20 12.65
CA ASP A 134 -1.46 -15.93 12.46
C ASP A 134 -1.76 -14.43 12.59
N VAL A 135 -2.27 -13.84 11.50
CA VAL A 135 -2.62 -12.42 11.42
C VAL A 135 -4.12 -12.18 11.31
N SER A 136 -4.94 -13.22 11.46
CA SER A 136 -6.40 -13.13 11.32
C SER A 136 -7.07 -12.14 12.30
N LYS A 137 -6.40 -11.84 13.41
CA LYS A 137 -6.84 -10.87 14.44
C LYS A 137 -5.74 -9.87 14.78
N ARG A 138 -5.10 -9.32 13.75
CA ARG A 138 -4.02 -8.32 13.89
C ARG A 138 -4.10 -7.30 12.76
N LEU A 139 -3.88 -6.04 13.08
CA LEU A 139 -3.77 -5.01 12.05
C LEU A 139 -2.43 -5.11 11.31
N ALA A 140 -2.45 -4.96 9.98
CA ALA A 140 -1.28 -5.06 9.13
C ALA A 140 -0.18 -4.07 9.51
N ILE A 141 -0.53 -2.87 9.96
CA ILE A 141 0.42 -1.88 10.46
C ILE A 141 1.24 -2.40 11.67
N GLN A 142 0.73 -3.33 12.43
CA GLN A 142 1.42 -3.87 13.61
C GLN A 142 2.50 -4.89 13.23
N PHE A 143 2.24 -5.74 12.23
CA PHE A 143 3.12 -6.84 11.86
C PHE A 143 3.81 -6.68 10.52
N GLY A 144 3.28 -5.83 9.64
CA GLY A 144 3.83 -5.60 8.30
C GLY A 144 5.29 -5.17 8.33
N TYR A 145 6.01 -5.52 7.29
CA TYR A 145 7.39 -5.06 7.09
C TYR A 145 7.44 -3.55 7.02
N GLY A 146 8.62 -3.01 7.24
CA GLY A 146 8.80 -1.58 7.24
C GLY A 146 9.24 -1.04 8.60
N SER A 147 9.75 0.16 8.59
CA SER A 147 10.31 0.87 9.73
C SER A 147 9.86 2.33 9.71
N ASN A 148 10.38 3.11 10.65
CA ASN A 148 10.17 4.56 10.65
C ASN A 148 10.73 5.27 9.40
N TYR A 149 11.57 4.59 8.60
CA TYR A 149 12.18 5.11 7.38
C TYR A 149 11.48 4.61 6.10
N THR A 150 10.28 4.10 6.22
CA THR A 150 9.43 3.65 5.11
C THR A 150 8.07 4.35 5.20
N ILE A 151 7.19 4.03 4.26
CA ILE A 151 5.80 4.52 4.31
C ILE A 151 5.09 4.12 5.63
N LYS A 152 5.52 3.01 6.27
CA LYS A 152 5.03 2.62 7.59
C LYS A 152 5.22 3.72 8.64
N GLY A 153 6.38 4.38 8.65
CA GLY A 153 6.64 5.49 9.57
C GLY A 153 5.65 6.64 9.40
N TRP A 154 5.28 6.97 8.16
CA TRP A 154 4.26 7.99 7.89
C TRP A 154 2.90 7.57 8.46
N TYR A 155 2.43 6.36 8.18
CA TYR A 155 1.14 5.88 8.69
C TYR A 155 1.15 5.69 10.21
N THR A 156 2.26 5.26 10.79
CA THR A 156 2.40 5.17 12.25
C THR A 156 2.20 6.54 12.91
N ARG A 157 2.78 7.59 12.32
CA ARG A 157 2.58 8.95 12.81
C ARG A 157 1.16 9.46 12.57
N MET A 158 0.57 9.19 11.40
CA MET A 158 -0.82 9.55 11.09
C MET A 158 -1.79 8.86 12.04
N TRP A 159 -1.47 7.64 12.49
CA TRP A 159 -2.28 6.90 13.45
C TRP A 159 -2.35 7.56 14.84
N GLU A 160 -1.50 8.52 15.14
CA GLU A 160 -1.60 9.35 16.35
C GLU A 160 -2.65 10.47 16.20
N ASP A 161 -3.08 10.81 14.97
CA ASP A 161 -4.11 11.81 14.70
C ASP A 161 -5.51 11.22 14.96
N PRO A 162 -6.29 11.75 15.92
CA PRO A 162 -7.65 11.31 16.17
C PRO A 162 -8.56 11.39 14.94
N TRP A 163 -8.34 12.40 14.10
CA TRP A 163 -9.09 12.54 12.85
C TRP A 163 -8.83 11.36 11.90
N PHE A 164 -7.58 10.95 11.73
CA PHE A 164 -7.23 9.84 10.85
C PHE A 164 -7.87 8.54 11.32
N LYS A 165 -7.77 8.23 12.61
CA LYS A 165 -8.44 7.07 13.21
C LYS A 165 -9.94 7.07 12.94
N GLN A 166 -10.58 8.19 13.22
CA GLN A 166 -12.03 8.33 13.01
C GLN A 166 -12.40 8.18 11.53
N ALA A 167 -11.65 8.77 10.62
CA ALA A 167 -11.90 8.70 9.18
C ALA A 167 -11.73 7.26 8.64
N VAL A 168 -10.70 6.54 9.10
CA VAL A 168 -10.50 5.13 8.75
C VAL A 168 -11.67 4.28 9.26
N CYS A 169 -12.06 4.43 10.53
CA CYS A 169 -13.19 3.69 11.09
C CYS A 169 -14.50 3.99 10.34
N GLN A 170 -14.82 5.25 10.12
CA GLN A 170 -16.03 5.64 9.38
C GLN A 170 -16.05 5.08 7.95
N ARG A 171 -14.90 5.11 7.26
CA ARG A 171 -14.81 4.54 5.92
C ARG A 171 -14.97 3.02 5.92
N TYR A 172 -14.39 2.34 6.89
CA TYR A 172 -14.55 0.91 7.06
C TYR A 172 -16.00 0.52 7.35
N GLU A 173 -16.66 1.23 8.29
CA GLU A 173 -18.09 1.05 8.59
C GLU A 173 -18.97 1.21 7.35
N GLN A 174 -18.73 2.25 6.54
CA GLN A 174 -19.45 2.46 5.27
C GLN A 174 -19.27 1.27 4.31
N LEU A 175 -18.06 0.73 4.19
CA LEU A 175 -17.79 -0.43 3.35
C LEU A 175 -18.50 -1.69 3.87
N ARG A 176 -18.52 -1.88 5.19
CA ARG A 176 -19.27 -2.98 5.85
C ARG A 176 -20.78 -2.88 5.61
N GLU A 177 -21.35 -1.71 5.78
CA GLU A 177 -22.76 -1.45 5.48
C GLU A 177 -23.13 -1.71 4.01
N GLN A 178 -22.19 -1.54 3.11
CA GLN A 178 -22.34 -1.85 1.69
C GLN A 178 -22.14 -3.34 1.35
N GLY A 179 -21.88 -4.19 2.34
CA GLY A 179 -21.67 -5.63 2.13
C GLY A 179 -20.28 -5.99 1.64
N LEU A 180 -19.25 -5.39 2.23
CA LEU A 180 -17.85 -5.60 1.84
C LEU A 180 -17.49 -7.09 1.73
N ASP A 181 -17.81 -7.89 2.76
CA ASP A 181 -17.42 -9.29 2.82
C ASP A 181 -18.08 -10.12 1.74
N GLU A 182 -19.38 -9.92 1.55
CA GLU A 182 -20.16 -10.61 0.51
C GLU A 182 -19.66 -10.27 -0.88
N GLN A 183 -19.33 -9.00 -1.12
CA GLN A 183 -18.77 -8.54 -2.39
C GLN A 183 -17.38 -9.15 -2.64
N MET A 184 -16.51 -9.15 -1.64
CA MET A 184 -15.19 -9.75 -1.75
C MET A 184 -15.27 -11.26 -2.01
N ILE A 185 -16.12 -11.98 -1.27
CA ILE A 185 -16.32 -13.41 -1.45
C ILE A 185 -16.89 -13.72 -2.83
N ALA A 186 -17.90 -12.99 -3.28
CA ALA A 186 -18.48 -13.15 -4.61
C ALA A 186 -17.45 -12.86 -5.72
N PHE A 187 -16.58 -11.87 -5.51
CA PHE A 187 -15.50 -11.58 -6.45
C PHE A 187 -14.47 -12.71 -6.49
N VAL A 188 -14.06 -13.27 -5.34
CA VAL A 188 -13.16 -14.44 -5.27
C VAL A 188 -13.76 -15.62 -6.03
N ASP A 189 -15.03 -15.95 -5.81
CA ASP A 189 -15.73 -17.05 -6.50
C ASP A 189 -15.78 -16.80 -8.02
N SER A 190 -16.12 -15.58 -8.42
CA SER A 190 -16.18 -15.19 -9.83
C SER A 190 -14.80 -15.33 -10.52
N MET A 191 -13.75 -14.82 -9.87
CA MET A 191 -12.39 -14.91 -10.43
C MET A 191 -11.87 -16.35 -10.48
N ALA A 192 -12.18 -17.16 -9.49
CA ALA A 192 -11.85 -18.59 -9.49
C ALA A 192 -12.44 -19.33 -10.71
N LEU A 193 -13.63 -18.93 -11.14
CA LEU A 193 -14.25 -19.44 -12.38
C LEU A 193 -13.56 -18.89 -13.63
N VAL A 194 -13.30 -17.58 -13.69
CA VAL A 194 -12.68 -16.94 -14.85
C VAL A 194 -11.30 -17.52 -15.15
N ILE A 195 -10.47 -17.72 -14.12
CA ILE A 195 -9.10 -18.24 -14.31
C ILE A 195 -9.03 -19.76 -14.40
N ARG A 196 -10.16 -20.47 -14.31
CA ARG A 196 -10.18 -21.95 -14.29
C ARG A 196 -9.41 -22.60 -15.44
N PRO A 197 -9.53 -22.18 -16.70
CA PRO A 197 -8.74 -22.78 -17.78
C PRO A 197 -7.23 -22.58 -17.58
N SER A 198 -6.82 -21.37 -17.23
CA SER A 198 -5.41 -21.01 -17.02
C SER A 198 -4.80 -21.76 -15.84
N ARG A 199 -5.52 -21.85 -14.71
CA ARG A 199 -5.03 -22.56 -13.51
C ARG A 199 -4.83 -24.06 -13.76
N ILE A 200 -5.71 -24.68 -14.56
CA ILE A 200 -5.57 -26.11 -14.92
C ILE A 200 -4.25 -26.33 -15.68
N GLU A 201 -3.94 -25.49 -16.64
CA GLU A 201 -2.68 -25.59 -17.40
C GLU A 201 -1.46 -25.26 -16.51
N ASN A 202 -1.58 -24.26 -15.64
CA ASN A 202 -0.54 -23.89 -14.69
C ASN A 202 -0.15 -25.06 -13.77
N PHE A 203 -1.15 -25.73 -13.19
CA PHE A 203 -0.90 -26.82 -12.24
C PHE A 203 -0.57 -28.18 -12.87
N LYS A 204 -0.61 -28.30 -14.20
CA LYS A 204 0.06 -29.40 -14.92
C LYS A 204 1.59 -29.25 -14.87
N ARG A 205 2.08 -28.02 -14.80
CA ARG A 205 3.52 -27.72 -14.82
C ARG A 205 4.10 -27.60 -13.41
N TRP A 206 3.40 -26.92 -12.52
CA TRP A 206 3.83 -26.68 -11.15
C TRP A 206 2.81 -27.25 -10.19
N SER A 207 3.24 -28.18 -9.35
CA SER A 207 2.31 -28.80 -8.39
C SER A 207 1.76 -27.76 -7.42
N ILE A 208 0.43 -27.75 -7.24
CA ILE A 208 -0.27 -26.77 -6.39
C ILE A 208 0.14 -26.84 -4.92
N ASN A 209 0.62 -28.00 -4.45
CA ASN A 209 1.05 -28.24 -3.09
C ASN A 209 2.56 -28.11 -2.90
N THR A 210 3.28 -27.49 -3.83
CA THR A 210 4.70 -27.20 -3.69
C THR A 210 4.90 -25.88 -3.00
N LYS A 211 5.63 -25.87 -1.88
CA LYS A 211 6.03 -24.64 -1.21
C LYS A 211 7.02 -23.87 -2.10
N THR A 212 6.67 -22.63 -2.42
CA THR A 212 7.46 -21.78 -3.32
C THR A 212 8.18 -20.66 -2.56
N TYR A 213 7.61 -20.19 -1.47
CA TYR A 213 8.14 -19.09 -0.68
C TYR A 213 7.90 -19.31 0.82
N ASP A 214 7.04 -18.52 1.43
CA ASP A 214 6.79 -18.52 2.88
C ASP A 214 5.33 -18.94 3.22
N GLU A 215 4.69 -19.70 2.36
CA GLU A 215 3.31 -20.13 2.58
C GLU A 215 3.16 -20.91 3.90
N VAL A 216 2.11 -20.58 4.63
CA VAL A 216 1.68 -21.30 5.86
C VAL A 216 0.89 -22.54 5.47
N PHE A 217 -0.03 -22.39 4.53
CA PHE A 217 -0.96 -23.42 4.11
C PHE A 217 -0.53 -24.03 2.80
N LEU A 218 -0.50 -25.36 2.74
CA LEU A 218 -0.29 -26.12 1.52
C LEU A 218 -1.46 -27.08 1.35
N PHE A 219 -2.38 -26.70 0.49
CA PHE A 219 -3.55 -27.52 0.16
C PHE A 219 -3.32 -28.36 -1.09
N ASN A 220 -4.12 -29.39 -1.27
CA ASN A 220 -4.02 -30.29 -2.42
C ASN A 220 -4.86 -29.83 -3.62
N THR A 221 -5.84 -28.96 -3.38
CA THR A 221 -6.73 -28.46 -4.41
C THR A 221 -6.81 -26.94 -4.39
N TYR A 222 -7.10 -26.36 -5.55
CA TYR A 222 -7.31 -24.92 -5.66
C TYR A 222 -8.54 -24.45 -4.88
N ASP A 223 -9.57 -25.27 -4.81
CA ASP A 223 -10.80 -24.92 -4.12
C ASP A 223 -10.57 -24.83 -2.60
N GLU A 224 -9.66 -25.62 -2.03
CA GLU A 224 -9.24 -25.46 -0.62
C GLU A 224 -8.54 -24.11 -0.37
N TYR A 225 -7.69 -23.63 -1.31
CA TYR A 225 -7.10 -22.29 -1.21
C TYR A 225 -8.16 -21.19 -1.29
N VAL A 226 -9.14 -21.31 -2.19
CA VAL A 226 -10.26 -20.37 -2.31
C VAL A 226 -11.07 -20.30 -1.02
N GLU A 227 -11.43 -21.45 -0.45
CA GLU A 227 -12.17 -21.48 0.81
C GLU A 227 -11.36 -20.93 1.99
N ASN A 228 -10.04 -21.15 2.02
CA ASN A 228 -9.17 -20.54 3.03
C ASN A 228 -9.16 -19.01 2.96
N VAL A 229 -9.06 -18.44 1.77
CA VAL A 229 -9.13 -16.97 1.59
C VAL A 229 -10.49 -16.45 2.05
N LYS A 230 -11.60 -17.11 1.68
CA LYS A 230 -12.95 -16.70 2.08
C LYS A 230 -13.15 -16.80 3.60
N ALA A 231 -12.59 -17.84 4.22
CA ALA A 231 -12.62 -17.99 5.67
C ALA A 231 -11.85 -16.88 6.38
N PHE A 232 -10.67 -16.52 5.84
CA PHE A 232 -9.88 -15.40 6.36
C PHE A 232 -10.64 -14.07 6.26
N ILE A 233 -11.25 -13.75 5.11
CA ILE A 233 -12.05 -12.54 4.93
C ILE A 233 -13.11 -12.41 6.02
N ARG A 234 -13.86 -13.47 6.29
CA ARG A 234 -14.92 -13.45 7.32
C ARG A 234 -14.36 -13.17 8.72
N VAL A 235 -13.26 -13.83 9.09
CA VAL A 235 -12.69 -13.70 10.46
C VAL A 235 -11.97 -12.37 10.65
N HIS A 236 -11.21 -11.95 9.64
CA HIS A 236 -10.37 -10.75 9.73
C HIS A 236 -11.20 -9.47 9.71
N ASN A 237 -12.23 -9.43 8.89
CA ASN A 237 -13.10 -8.26 8.79
C ASN A 237 -14.07 -8.09 9.97
N GLU A 238 -14.20 -9.08 10.86
CA GLU A 238 -14.93 -8.95 12.13
C GLU A 238 -14.04 -8.41 13.27
N TYR A 239 -12.71 -8.47 13.10
CA TYR A 239 -11.74 -7.98 14.08
C TYR A 239 -11.59 -6.47 14.04
#